data_fea9dce41d87283b68cdec26985ae65b
#
_entry.id   fea9dce41d87283b68cdec26985ae65b
#
_cell.length_a   1.000
_cell.length_b   1.000
_cell.length_c   1.000
_cell.angle_alpha   90.00
_cell.angle_beta   90.00
_cell.angle_gamma   90.00
#
_symmetry.space_group_name_H-M   'P 1'
#
loop_
_entity.id
_entity.type
_entity.pdbx_description
1 polymer ?
#
loop_
_entity_poly.entity_id
_entity_poly.type
_entity_poly.pdbx_seq_one_letter_code
_entity_poly.pdbx_strand_id
1 'polypeptide(L)'
;MNMRKIQYIFSGIALMTLPLGIHAQQQAKDSTVNRTVVVEQEYNPDILDASKINVLPKVEPPTASKRVVEYDATLMPANAIPATVMQAYTGKETQAKAQPGYVRLGYGNYGNLDARANYLFTLSGKDRLNLNFHMNGRDGKLDLPENGGKWNSYYYRTHANIDYLHRFKKVDLNIAGNFGLSNFNFLPDAAVRKQKFTSGDIHFGVKSTDTELPLQFSAETNLMLYERQYDLGISDNQENIIRTKAQVAGSISEEQIIGIAFAMDNVFYKNNDFENYTSLNLNPHYRLENDDWKIRLGAQVDMAFGFGKKFRAAPDVSVEYNFSDSYILYAQAKGGKLQNDFRRLETFCPYGQITPQLDATYEQLNTAIGFKASPAAGLWLNLYGGYQNLKDDLFFQPTILTPATSEPYPMLSINQWNTSNFYAGAELRYDYKNIFSFSAAGVYRSWDTKDDSQPTGNYALAYKPAFEANLHIDVRPISSVLLSLGYQHVSREKVEESKVDAVNNLYLGGTYEFLKGISVYARINNLLNRDYQYYWGYPTEGINFIGGVSFKF
;
A
#
# COMPACT_ATOMS: atom_id res chain seq x y z
N MET A 1 -27.40 -28.37 -2.39
CA MET A 1 -27.64 -27.00 -1.85
C MET A 1 -29.11 -26.68 -2.07
N ASN A 2 -29.89 -26.48 -1.00
CA ASN A 2 -31.36 -26.47 -1.05
C ASN A 2 -31.88 -25.19 -1.68
N MET A 3 -32.67 -25.26 -2.74
CA MET A 3 -33.28 -24.14 -3.47
C MET A 3 -34.05 -23.15 -2.57
N ARG A 4 -34.50 -23.54 -1.41
CA ARG A 4 -35.18 -22.66 -0.44
C ARG A 4 -34.27 -21.59 0.17
N LYS A 5 -32.94 -21.80 0.24
CA LYS A 5 -31.99 -20.80 0.74
C LYS A 5 -31.66 -19.70 -0.27
N ILE A 6 -31.82 -19.98 -1.56
CA ILE A 6 -31.61 -18.99 -2.63
C ILE A 6 -32.80 -18.01 -2.69
N GLN A 7 -34.02 -18.46 -2.39
CA GLN A 7 -35.20 -17.60 -2.38
C GLN A 7 -35.14 -16.50 -1.30
N TYR A 8 -34.53 -16.79 -0.14
CA TYR A 8 -34.40 -15.77 0.92
C TYR A 8 -33.33 -14.70 0.59
N ILE A 9 -32.33 -15.03 -0.20
CA ILE A 9 -31.32 -14.07 -0.65
C ILE A 9 -31.90 -13.10 -1.68
N PHE A 10 -32.71 -13.60 -2.61
CA PHE A 10 -33.43 -12.75 -3.60
C PHE A 10 -34.53 -11.90 -2.96
N SER A 11 -35.22 -12.40 -1.93
CA SER A 11 -36.22 -11.62 -1.20
C SER A 11 -35.62 -10.47 -0.39
N GLY A 12 -34.40 -10.62 0.12
CA GLY A 12 -33.67 -9.54 0.82
C GLY A 12 -33.24 -8.39 -0.10
N ILE A 13 -32.90 -8.71 -1.34
CA ILE A 13 -32.50 -7.70 -2.35
C ILE A 13 -33.74 -6.98 -2.89
N ALA A 14 -34.85 -7.68 -3.02
CA ALA A 14 -36.11 -7.07 -3.47
C ALA A 14 -36.74 -6.08 -2.46
N LEU A 15 -36.44 -6.23 -1.17
CA LEU A 15 -36.89 -5.28 -0.12
C LEU A 15 -36.13 -3.96 -0.11
N MET A 16 -34.94 -3.90 -0.72
CA MET A 16 -34.14 -2.65 -0.83
C MET A 16 -34.53 -1.79 -2.05
N THR A 17 -35.43 -2.26 -2.90
CA THR A 17 -35.91 -1.53 -4.09
C THR A 17 -37.29 -0.94 -3.94
N LEU A 18 -37.76 -0.67 -2.73
CA LEU A 18 -39.02 0.09 -2.54
C LEU A 18 -38.79 1.54 -2.98
N PRO A 19 -39.51 2.05 -3.99
CA PRO A 19 -39.39 3.44 -4.37
C PRO A 19 -39.96 4.31 -3.25
N LEU A 20 -39.15 5.19 -2.69
CA LEU A 20 -39.62 6.32 -1.92
C LEU A 20 -40.48 7.18 -2.85
N GLY A 21 -41.80 7.07 -2.70
CA GLY A 21 -42.75 7.88 -3.44
C GLY A 21 -42.56 9.35 -3.08
N ILE A 22 -41.92 10.07 -3.98
CA ILE A 22 -41.87 11.53 -3.93
C ILE A 22 -43.24 11.99 -4.43
N HIS A 23 -44.09 12.46 -3.51
CA HIS A 23 -45.29 13.22 -3.86
C HIS A 23 -44.84 14.53 -4.51
N ALA A 24 -44.91 14.60 -5.83
CA ALA A 24 -44.85 15.86 -6.55
C ALA A 24 -46.07 16.70 -6.20
N GLN A 25 -45.88 17.75 -5.41
CA GLN A 25 -46.88 18.80 -5.26
C GLN A 25 -47.07 19.50 -6.60
N GLN A 26 -48.29 19.50 -7.11
CA GLN A 26 -48.71 20.31 -8.22
C GLN A 26 -48.54 21.80 -7.86
N GLN A 27 -47.62 22.46 -8.51
CA GLN A 27 -47.56 23.92 -8.49
C GLN A 27 -48.66 24.48 -9.36
N ALA A 28 -49.46 25.35 -8.75
CA ALA A 28 -50.48 26.15 -9.40
C ALA A 28 -49.83 27.07 -10.46
N LYS A 29 -50.51 27.14 -11.61
CA LYS A 29 -50.20 28.09 -12.67
C LYS A 29 -50.26 29.53 -12.14
N ASP A 30 -49.12 30.20 -12.08
CA ASP A 30 -49.10 31.64 -11.93
C ASP A 30 -48.91 32.31 -13.29
N SER A 31 -49.77 33.28 -13.50
CA SER A 31 -49.90 34.08 -14.69
C SER A 31 -48.67 34.97 -14.89
N THR A 32 -48.09 34.92 -16.07
CA THR A 32 -47.04 35.84 -16.53
C THR A 32 -47.58 37.28 -16.64
N VAL A 33 -47.09 38.15 -15.80
CA VAL A 33 -47.19 39.59 -15.99
C VAL A 33 -45.98 40.06 -16.80
N ASN A 34 -46.20 40.33 -18.08
CA ASN A 34 -45.23 41.01 -18.92
C ASN A 34 -45.15 42.47 -18.50
N ARG A 35 -44.06 42.88 -17.84
CA ARG A 35 -43.72 44.27 -17.66
C ARG A 35 -42.54 44.58 -18.56
N THR A 36 -42.80 45.31 -19.64
CA THR A 36 -41.79 45.91 -20.49
C THR A 36 -41.29 47.17 -19.79
N VAL A 37 -40.07 47.19 -19.31
CA VAL A 37 -39.41 48.41 -18.84
C VAL A 37 -38.59 48.91 -20.01
N VAL A 38 -38.99 50.04 -20.59
CA VAL A 38 -38.18 50.81 -21.55
C VAL A 38 -37.27 51.66 -20.75
N VAL A 39 -35.98 51.42 -20.80
CA VAL A 39 -34.94 52.30 -20.25
C VAL A 39 -34.40 53.13 -21.41
N GLU A 40 -34.77 54.38 -21.51
CA GLU A 40 -34.06 55.33 -22.37
C GLU A 40 -32.75 55.73 -21.70
N GLN A 41 -31.64 55.35 -22.30
CA GLN A 41 -30.31 55.78 -21.87
C GLN A 41 -29.86 56.90 -22.81
N GLU A 42 -29.77 58.11 -22.34
CA GLU A 42 -29.13 59.21 -23.05
C GLU A 42 -27.64 58.90 -23.18
N TYR A 43 -27.17 58.79 -24.41
CA TYR A 43 -25.78 58.58 -24.71
C TYR A 43 -25.05 59.90 -24.66
N ASN A 44 -24.19 60.09 -23.69
CA ASN A 44 -23.26 61.22 -23.57
C ASN A 44 -21.86 60.76 -23.99
N PRO A 45 -21.30 61.18 -25.14
CA PRO A 45 -19.97 60.75 -25.56
C PRO A 45 -18.90 61.64 -24.91
N ASP A 46 -18.45 61.27 -23.72
CA ASP A 46 -17.19 61.80 -23.19
C ASP A 46 -16.03 60.96 -23.73
N ILE A 47 -15.22 61.59 -24.58
CA ILE A 47 -13.95 61.03 -25.09
C ILE A 47 -12.94 61.09 -23.93
N LEU A 48 -12.78 60.00 -23.21
CA LEU A 48 -11.67 59.84 -22.27
C LEU A 48 -10.45 59.31 -23.03
N ASP A 49 -9.31 59.95 -22.78
CA ASP A 49 -7.99 59.64 -23.31
C ASP A 49 -7.67 58.14 -23.22
N ALA A 50 -7.17 57.57 -24.31
CA ALA A 50 -6.77 56.18 -24.43
C ALA A 50 -5.57 55.88 -23.54
N SER A 51 -5.81 55.41 -22.33
CA SER A 51 -4.78 54.79 -21.52
C SER A 51 -4.51 53.37 -22.03
N LYS A 52 -3.26 53.13 -22.39
CA LYS A 52 -2.76 51.83 -22.90
C LYS A 52 -2.93 50.75 -21.83
N ILE A 53 -4.00 49.97 -21.94
CA ILE A 53 -4.21 48.81 -21.07
C ILE A 53 -3.25 47.72 -21.52
N ASN A 54 -2.19 47.50 -20.72
CA ASN A 54 -1.35 46.30 -20.86
C ASN A 54 -2.17 45.10 -20.34
N VAL A 55 -2.92 44.47 -21.22
CA VAL A 55 -3.54 43.17 -20.91
C VAL A 55 -2.46 42.12 -21.02
N LEU A 56 -1.96 41.69 -19.87
CA LEU A 56 -1.15 40.47 -19.81
C LEU A 56 -2.02 39.30 -20.28
N PRO A 57 -1.52 38.46 -21.19
CA PRO A 57 -2.27 37.30 -21.65
C PRO A 57 -2.61 36.42 -20.45
N LYS A 58 -3.90 36.11 -20.29
CA LYS A 58 -4.38 35.18 -19.28
C LYS A 58 -3.81 33.81 -19.63
N VAL A 59 -2.79 33.40 -18.91
CA VAL A 59 -2.24 32.05 -19.04
C VAL A 59 -3.28 31.10 -18.47
N GLU A 60 -3.91 30.30 -19.30
CA GLU A 60 -4.76 29.21 -18.85
C GLU A 60 -3.89 28.25 -18.01
N PRO A 61 -4.28 27.95 -16.78
CA PRO A 61 -3.55 26.99 -15.98
C PRO A 61 -3.60 25.62 -16.70
N PRO A 62 -2.47 24.88 -16.76
CA PRO A 62 -2.48 23.56 -17.34
C PRO A 62 -3.45 22.67 -16.59
N THR A 63 -4.34 21.99 -17.31
CA THR A 63 -5.22 20.96 -16.78
C THR A 63 -4.37 19.80 -16.28
N ALA A 64 -3.92 19.88 -15.02
CA ALA A 64 -3.28 18.79 -14.33
C ALA A 64 -4.37 17.78 -13.94
N SER A 65 -4.48 16.68 -14.70
CA SER A 65 -5.28 15.55 -14.24
C SER A 65 -4.64 14.98 -12.98
N LYS A 66 -5.25 15.25 -11.84
CA LYS A 66 -4.85 14.63 -10.56
C LYS A 66 -5.03 13.13 -10.68
N ARG A 67 -3.93 12.40 -10.74
CA ARG A 67 -3.97 10.95 -10.57
C ARG A 67 -4.22 10.67 -9.10
N VAL A 68 -5.34 10.05 -8.77
CA VAL A 68 -5.59 9.52 -7.43
C VAL A 68 -4.60 8.37 -7.23
N VAL A 69 -3.64 8.56 -6.35
CA VAL A 69 -2.77 7.49 -5.86
C VAL A 69 -3.50 6.87 -4.69
N GLU A 70 -4.10 5.70 -4.89
CA GLU A 70 -4.56 4.87 -3.79
C GLU A 70 -3.31 4.36 -3.05
N TYR A 71 -3.12 4.83 -1.86
CA TYR A 71 -2.18 4.22 -0.92
C TYR A 71 -2.86 3.00 -0.32
N ASP A 72 -2.50 1.83 -0.81
CA ASP A 72 -2.81 0.58 -0.11
C ASP A 72 -1.94 0.57 1.15
N ALA A 73 -2.52 0.98 2.27
CA ALA A 73 -1.86 0.99 3.56
C ALA A 73 -1.85 -0.45 4.12
N THR A 74 -1.14 -1.32 3.45
CA THR A 74 -0.72 -2.57 4.06
C THR A 74 0.34 -2.23 5.10
N LEU A 75 0.02 -2.48 6.37
CA LEU A 75 0.99 -2.54 7.47
C LEU A 75 2.01 -3.64 7.17
N MET A 76 2.98 -3.33 6.33
CA MET A 76 4.13 -4.18 6.14
C MET A 76 5.19 -3.81 7.18
N PRO A 77 5.76 -4.77 7.90
CA PRO A 77 7.05 -4.53 8.53
C PRO A 77 8.01 -4.11 7.42
N ALA A 78 8.70 -2.99 7.62
CA ALA A 78 9.47 -2.32 6.58
C ALA A 78 10.68 -3.16 6.15
N ASN A 79 10.47 -4.15 5.30
CA ASN A 79 11.53 -4.95 4.69
C ASN A 79 12.04 -4.39 3.36
N ALA A 80 11.42 -3.34 2.84
CA ALA A 80 11.95 -2.61 1.70
C ALA A 80 11.37 -1.20 1.67
N ILE A 81 12.20 -0.20 1.87
CA ILE A 81 11.86 1.18 1.50
C ILE A 81 12.01 1.26 -0.02
N PRO A 82 10.93 1.42 -0.80
CA PRO A 82 11.10 1.70 -2.20
C PRO A 82 11.75 3.07 -2.31
N ALA A 83 13.02 3.11 -2.69
CA ALA A 83 13.72 4.35 -3.04
C ALA A 83 13.19 4.85 -4.39
N THR A 84 11.95 5.30 -4.44
CA THR A 84 11.42 6.06 -5.56
C THR A 84 11.78 7.52 -5.34
N VAL A 85 12.84 7.98 -6.01
CA VAL A 85 13.16 9.39 -6.11
C VAL A 85 12.03 10.05 -6.93
N MET A 86 11.09 10.73 -6.27
CA MET A 86 10.19 11.66 -6.95
C MET A 86 11.02 12.87 -7.36
N GLN A 87 11.15 13.08 -8.68
CA GLN A 87 11.76 14.30 -9.19
C GLN A 87 10.83 15.49 -8.89
N ALA A 88 11.39 16.54 -8.27
CA ALA A 88 10.68 17.78 -8.06
C ALA A 88 10.32 18.41 -9.42
N TYR A 89 9.06 18.80 -9.60
CA TYR A 89 8.58 19.49 -10.79
C TYR A 89 9.16 20.91 -10.84
N THR A 90 10.14 21.13 -11.72
CA THR A 90 10.61 22.48 -12.09
C THR A 90 9.98 22.86 -13.42
N GLY A 91 9.01 23.77 -13.39
CA GLY A 91 8.32 24.24 -14.59
C GLY A 91 9.28 24.78 -15.65
N LYS A 92 9.14 24.30 -16.90
CA LYS A 92 9.89 24.62 -18.14
C LYS A 92 11.22 23.92 -18.38
N GLU A 93 11.46 22.74 -17.85
CA GLU A 93 12.49 21.88 -18.45
C GLU A 93 11.92 21.21 -19.71
N THR A 94 12.65 21.31 -20.83
CA THR A 94 12.43 20.43 -21.98
C THR A 94 12.41 19.00 -21.45
N GLN A 95 11.24 18.35 -21.52
CA GLN A 95 11.11 16.96 -21.08
C GLN A 95 12.22 16.14 -21.75
N ALA A 96 13.20 15.72 -20.96
CA ALA A 96 14.21 14.80 -21.44
C ALA A 96 13.46 13.59 -22.01
N LYS A 97 13.78 13.19 -23.25
CA LYS A 97 13.15 12.04 -23.91
C LYS A 97 13.20 10.87 -22.94
N ALA A 98 12.03 10.42 -22.49
CA ALA A 98 11.93 9.34 -21.53
C ALA A 98 12.62 8.10 -22.09
N GLN A 99 13.57 7.56 -21.35
CA GLN A 99 14.24 6.32 -21.71
C GLN A 99 13.33 5.16 -21.33
N PRO A 100 12.86 4.34 -22.27
CA PRO A 100 11.88 3.30 -22.00
C PRO A 100 12.44 2.09 -21.24
N GLY A 101 13.77 1.92 -21.26
CA GLY A 101 14.45 0.77 -20.68
C GLY A 101 15.33 1.12 -19.48
N TYR A 102 15.32 0.24 -18.49
CA TYR A 102 16.21 0.30 -17.34
C TYR A 102 16.65 -1.10 -16.94
N VAL A 103 17.95 -1.28 -16.75
CA VAL A 103 18.54 -2.51 -16.21
C VAL A 103 19.53 -2.13 -15.11
N ARG A 104 19.49 -2.85 -13.99
CA ARG A 104 20.45 -2.72 -12.89
C ARG A 104 20.89 -4.09 -12.42
N LEU A 105 22.20 -4.28 -12.26
CA LEU A 105 22.80 -5.51 -11.75
C LEU A 105 23.79 -5.13 -10.64
N GLY A 106 23.69 -5.80 -9.51
CA GLY A 106 24.59 -5.60 -8.38
C GLY A 106 24.89 -6.89 -7.65
N TYR A 107 26.08 -6.92 -7.07
CA TYR A 107 26.57 -8.02 -6.25
C TYR A 107 27.36 -7.50 -5.06
N GLY A 108 27.34 -8.23 -3.94
CA GLY A 108 28.00 -7.81 -2.70
C GLY A 108 28.44 -8.95 -1.81
N ASN A 109 28.94 -8.59 -0.62
CA ASN A 109 29.26 -9.59 0.40
C ASN A 109 27.99 -10.32 0.89
N TYR A 110 28.14 -11.41 1.62
CA TYR A 110 27.06 -12.35 1.97
C TYR A 110 26.31 -12.86 0.74
N GLY A 111 26.92 -12.85 -0.46
CA GLY A 111 26.26 -13.23 -1.70
C GLY A 111 25.06 -12.35 -2.05
N ASN A 112 25.03 -11.10 -1.56
CA ASN A 112 23.97 -10.16 -1.89
C ASN A 112 23.89 -9.94 -3.39
N LEU A 113 22.69 -10.14 -3.94
CA LEU A 113 22.38 -9.97 -5.36
C LEU A 113 21.20 -9.02 -5.52
N ASP A 114 21.28 -8.08 -6.48
CA ASP A 114 20.18 -7.24 -6.92
C ASP A 114 20.18 -7.17 -8.44
N ALA A 115 19.13 -7.67 -9.07
CA ALA A 115 18.93 -7.61 -10.50
C ALA A 115 17.55 -7.02 -10.78
N ARG A 116 17.50 -5.92 -11.54
CA ARG A 116 16.26 -5.26 -11.93
C ARG A 116 16.28 -5.00 -13.42
N ALA A 117 15.16 -5.22 -14.08
CA ALA A 117 14.95 -4.84 -15.46
C ALA A 117 13.52 -4.30 -15.60
N ASN A 118 13.40 -3.20 -16.32
CA ASN A 118 12.11 -2.64 -16.69
C ASN A 118 12.18 -2.15 -18.13
N TYR A 119 11.13 -2.41 -18.89
CA TYR A 119 10.99 -1.88 -20.24
C TYR A 119 9.54 -1.53 -20.55
N LEU A 120 9.33 -0.30 -21.01
CA LEU A 120 8.04 0.22 -21.45
C LEU A 120 7.99 0.27 -22.98
N PHE A 121 7.27 -0.67 -23.58
CA PHE A 121 6.95 -0.66 -25.00
C PHE A 121 5.76 0.25 -25.25
N THR A 122 5.93 1.27 -26.07
CA THR A 122 4.84 2.07 -26.64
C THR A 122 4.52 1.48 -28.00
N LEU A 123 3.60 0.51 -28.04
CA LEU A 123 3.25 -0.21 -29.27
C LEU A 123 2.46 0.68 -30.23
N SER A 124 1.61 1.54 -29.67
CA SER A 124 0.87 2.56 -30.42
C SER A 124 0.53 3.74 -29.51
N GLY A 125 -0.16 4.75 -30.02
CA GLY A 125 -0.69 5.85 -29.20
C GLY A 125 -1.71 5.39 -28.13
N LYS A 126 -2.26 4.19 -28.30
CA LYS A 126 -3.28 3.60 -27.41
C LYS A 126 -2.77 2.40 -26.63
N ASP A 127 -1.69 1.78 -27.06
CA ASP A 127 -1.21 0.50 -26.55
C ASP A 127 0.13 0.67 -25.86
N ARG A 128 0.20 0.23 -24.62
CA ARG A 128 1.43 0.20 -23.82
C ARG A 128 1.59 -1.18 -23.20
N LEU A 129 2.82 -1.68 -23.25
CA LEU A 129 3.21 -2.92 -22.59
C LEU A 129 4.40 -2.63 -21.69
N ASN A 130 4.26 -2.88 -20.40
CA ASN A 130 5.31 -2.72 -19.42
C ASN A 130 5.78 -4.10 -18.94
N LEU A 131 7.08 -4.32 -18.97
CA LEU A 131 7.73 -5.51 -18.44
C LEU A 131 8.60 -5.11 -17.25
N ASN A 132 8.40 -5.78 -16.11
CA ASN A 132 9.20 -5.61 -14.92
C ASN A 132 9.77 -6.95 -14.47
N PHE A 133 11.04 -6.93 -14.10
CA PHE A 133 11.71 -8.04 -13.46
C PHE A 133 12.52 -7.52 -12.28
N HIS A 134 12.42 -8.18 -11.15
CA HIS A 134 13.23 -7.89 -9.98
C HIS A 134 13.61 -9.20 -9.28
N MET A 135 14.88 -9.41 -9.10
CA MET A 135 15.42 -10.50 -8.30
C MET A 135 16.39 -9.92 -7.27
N ASN A 136 16.19 -10.24 -6.03
CA ASN A 136 17.11 -9.88 -4.96
C ASN A 136 17.30 -11.08 -4.03
N GLY A 137 18.42 -11.13 -3.36
CA GLY A 137 18.69 -12.23 -2.43
C GLY A 137 20.07 -12.13 -1.80
N ARG A 138 20.30 -13.10 -0.94
CA ARG A 138 21.58 -13.31 -0.28
C ARG A 138 21.88 -14.80 -0.21
N ASP A 139 23.16 -15.13 -0.08
CA ASP A 139 23.66 -16.49 0.17
C ASP A 139 24.98 -16.38 0.91
N GLY A 140 24.96 -16.48 2.24
CA GLY A 140 26.12 -16.22 3.08
C GLY A 140 26.02 -16.83 4.47
N LYS A 141 27.12 -16.73 5.21
CA LYS A 141 27.21 -17.22 6.59
C LYS A 141 26.83 -16.11 7.57
N LEU A 142 25.85 -16.39 8.41
CA LEU A 142 25.40 -15.51 9.49
C LEU A 142 25.75 -16.14 10.85
N ASP A 143 26.06 -15.29 11.82
CA ASP A 143 26.33 -15.73 13.19
C ASP A 143 25.00 -15.90 13.95
N LEU A 144 24.81 -17.05 14.62
CA LEU A 144 23.61 -17.34 15.40
C LEU A 144 23.71 -16.68 16.79
N PRO A 145 22.63 -16.04 17.27
CA PRO A 145 22.68 -15.22 18.49
C PRO A 145 22.97 -16.01 19.77
N GLU A 146 22.44 -17.22 19.92
CA GLU A 146 22.41 -17.92 21.20
C GLU A 146 23.57 -18.92 21.40
N ASN A 147 24.10 -19.52 20.32
CA ASN A 147 25.03 -20.64 20.44
C ASN A 147 26.41 -20.40 19.81
N GLY A 148 26.70 -19.19 19.34
CA GLY A 148 27.98 -18.87 18.69
C GLY A 148 28.27 -19.71 17.43
N GLY A 149 27.27 -20.38 16.90
CA GLY A 149 27.35 -21.15 15.66
C GLY A 149 27.17 -20.28 14.42
N LYS A 150 27.45 -20.89 13.25
CA LYS A 150 27.25 -20.22 11.95
C LYS A 150 26.16 -20.92 11.17
N TRP A 151 25.28 -20.13 10.59
CA TRP A 151 24.21 -20.58 9.70
C TRP A 151 24.53 -20.20 8.26
N ASN A 152 24.58 -21.17 7.35
CA ASN A 152 24.62 -20.90 5.92
C ASN A 152 23.23 -20.51 5.47
N SER A 153 22.95 -19.22 5.45
CA SER A 153 21.63 -18.64 5.14
C SER A 153 21.56 -18.27 3.67
N TYR A 154 20.50 -18.70 3.00
CA TYR A 154 20.14 -18.12 1.71
C TYR A 154 18.69 -17.68 1.71
N TYR A 155 18.41 -16.61 0.98
CA TYR A 155 17.08 -16.08 0.77
C TYR A 155 17.03 -15.33 -0.56
N TYR A 156 16.29 -15.84 -1.53
CA TYR A 156 16.12 -15.24 -2.84
C TYR A 156 14.65 -14.93 -3.09
N ARG A 157 14.37 -13.74 -3.60
CA ARG A 157 13.06 -13.31 -4.09
C ARG A 157 13.15 -12.90 -5.54
N THR A 158 12.22 -13.40 -6.35
CA THR A 158 12.08 -13.05 -7.76
C THR A 158 10.65 -12.61 -8.00
N HIS A 159 10.49 -11.48 -8.67
CA HIS A 159 9.20 -10.98 -9.15
C HIS A 159 9.32 -10.64 -10.63
N ALA A 160 8.35 -11.09 -11.40
CA ALA A 160 8.20 -10.68 -12.79
C ALA A 160 6.76 -10.21 -13.01
N ASN A 161 6.61 -9.15 -13.74
CA ASN A 161 5.32 -8.55 -14.08
C ASN A 161 5.29 -8.20 -15.56
N ILE A 162 4.18 -8.50 -16.19
CA ILE A 162 3.80 -8.04 -17.52
C ILE A 162 2.48 -7.31 -17.41
N ASP A 163 2.42 -6.07 -17.90
CA ASP A 163 1.24 -5.22 -17.83
C ASP A 163 0.95 -4.59 -19.18
N TYR A 164 -0.19 -4.90 -19.75
CA TYR A 164 -0.68 -4.36 -21.01
C TYR A 164 -1.88 -3.46 -20.77
N LEU A 165 -1.79 -2.23 -21.29
CA LEU A 165 -2.84 -1.23 -21.26
C LEU A 165 -3.28 -0.88 -22.68
N HIS A 166 -4.57 -1.05 -22.97
CA HIS A 166 -5.20 -0.52 -24.19
C HIS A 166 -6.18 0.60 -23.85
N ARG A 167 -6.01 1.74 -24.50
CA ARG A 167 -6.88 2.92 -24.32
C ARG A 167 -7.90 3.02 -25.44
N PHE A 168 -9.16 2.70 -25.13
CA PHE A 168 -10.28 3.04 -25.97
C PHE A 168 -10.65 4.53 -25.81
N LYS A 169 -11.64 4.99 -26.55
CA LYS A 169 -12.10 6.40 -26.45
C LYS A 169 -12.67 6.76 -25.05
N LYS A 170 -13.36 5.82 -24.41
CA LYS A 170 -14.10 6.04 -23.16
C LYS A 170 -13.76 5.05 -22.04
N VAL A 171 -12.93 4.08 -22.35
CA VAL A 171 -12.61 2.97 -21.43
C VAL A 171 -11.16 2.58 -21.62
N ASP A 172 -10.46 2.32 -20.53
CA ASP A 172 -9.17 1.66 -20.53
C ASP A 172 -9.34 0.17 -20.18
N LEU A 173 -8.66 -0.69 -20.92
CA LEU A 173 -8.52 -2.13 -20.65
C LEU A 173 -7.11 -2.40 -20.15
N ASN A 174 -7.00 -3.03 -18.99
CA ASN A 174 -5.74 -3.48 -18.43
C ASN A 174 -5.71 -5.01 -18.35
N ILE A 175 -4.65 -5.63 -18.82
CA ILE A 175 -4.37 -7.05 -18.69
C ILE A 175 -2.97 -7.19 -18.11
N ALA A 176 -2.84 -7.83 -16.96
CA ALA A 176 -1.55 -8.02 -16.33
C ALA A 176 -1.34 -9.46 -15.86
N GLY A 177 -0.08 -9.86 -15.81
CA GLY A 177 0.34 -11.12 -15.21
C GLY A 177 1.50 -10.85 -14.25
N ASN A 178 1.45 -11.51 -13.07
CA ASN A 178 2.50 -11.43 -12.06
C ASN A 178 3.00 -12.83 -11.73
N PHE A 179 4.29 -12.95 -11.52
CA PHE A 179 4.95 -14.14 -11.04
C PHE A 179 5.81 -13.78 -9.84
N GLY A 180 5.72 -14.55 -8.76
CA GLY A 180 6.53 -14.43 -7.57
C GLY A 180 7.16 -15.75 -7.18
N LEU A 181 8.42 -15.71 -6.77
CA LEU A 181 9.15 -16.86 -6.27
C LEU A 181 10.00 -16.42 -5.08
N SER A 182 9.83 -17.07 -3.93
CA SER A 182 10.71 -16.95 -2.77
C SER A 182 11.32 -18.30 -2.46
N ASN A 183 12.63 -18.35 -2.29
CA ASN A 183 13.37 -19.58 -1.99
C ASN A 183 14.37 -19.30 -0.87
N PHE A 184 14.28 -20.02 0.24
CA PHE A 184 15.09 -19.79 1.43
C PHE A 184 15.25 -21.04 2.28
N ASN A 185 16.15 -20.97 3.26
CA ASN A 185 16.33 -22.05 4.24
C ASN A 185 15.96 -21.58 5.66
N PHE A 186 15.60 -22.55 6.47
CA PHE A 186 15.38 -22.40 7.91
C PHE A 186 16.68 -22.49 8.70
N LEU A 187 16.61 -22.23 10.00
CA LEU A 187 17.69 -22.47 10.95
C LEU A 187 18.17 -23.92 10.90
N PRO A 188 19.44 -24.21 11.27
CA PRO A 188 20.02 -25.56 11.15
C PRO A 188 19.26 -26.65 11.91
N ASP A 189 18.63 -26.31 13.03
CA ASP A 189 17.93 -27.25 13.90
C ASP A 189 16.48 -27.49 13.48
N ALA A 190 16.00 -26.81 12.42
CA ALA A 190 14.67 -27.04 11.89
C ALA A 190 14.58 -28.37 11.12
N ALA A 191 13.51 -29.14 11.33
CA ALA A 191 13.29 -30.42 10.62
C ALA A 191 13.14 -30.21 9.11
N VAL A 192 12.45 -29.15 8.70
CA VAL A 192 12.38 -28.71 7.31
C VAL A 192 13.45 -27.66 7.08
N ARG A 193 14.43 -28.00 6.24
CA ARG A 193 15.61 -27.16 6.04
C ARG A 193 15.46 -26.07 5.00
N LYS A 194 14.44 -26.14 4.16
CA LYS A 194 14.24 -25.21 3.04
C LYS A 194 12.76 -24.98 2.79
N GLN A 195 12.42 -23.82 2.24
CA GLN A 195 11.09 -23.49 1.77
C GLN A 195 11.16 -22.79 0.41
N LYS A 196 10.14 -22.99 -0.37
CA LYS A 196 9.95 -22.33 -1.65
C LYS A 196 8.49 -21.95 -1.78
N PHE A 197 8.23 -20.67 -1.98
CA PHE A 197 6.91 -20.12 -2.28
C PHE A 197 6.86 -19.74 -3.76
N THR A 198 5.82 -20.20 -4.44
CA THR A 198 5.57 -19.84 -5.83
C THR A 198 4.20 -19.19 -5.91
N SER A 199 4.11 -18.06 -6.55
CA SER A 199 2.85 -17.38 -6.77
C SER A 199 2.73 -16.91 -8.21
N GLY A 200 1.50 -16.94 -8.73
CA GLY A 200 1.15 -16.40 -10.03
C GLY A 200 -0.20 -15.73 -9.94
N ASP A 201 -0.41 -14.67 -10.70
CA ASP A 201 -1.74 -14.11 -10.90
C ASP A 201 -1.92 -13.56 -12.31
N ILE A 202 -3.18 -13.56 -12.75
CA ILE A 202 -3.62 -12.93 -13.98
C ILE A 202 -4.70 -11.93 -13.62
N HIS A 203 -4.52 -10.70 -14.07
CA HIS A 203 -5.39 -9.57 -13.84
C HIS A 203 -6.08 -9.13 -15.13
N PHE A 204 -7.38 -8.89 -15.04
CA PHE A 204 -8.19 -8.26 -16.07
C PHE A 204 -8.93 -7.08 -15.46
N GLY A 205 -8.75 -5.90 -16.02
CA GLY A 205 -9.37 -4.69 -15.52
C GLY A 205 -9.95 -3.83 -16.63
N VAL A 206 -11.09 -3.21 -16.37
CA VAL A 206 -11.72 -2.20 -17.21
C VAL A 206 -12.06 -0.99 -16.36
N LYS A 207 -11.82 0.21 -16.91
CA LYS A 207 -12.09 1.46 -16.20
C LYS A 207 -12.61 2.51 -17.18
N SER A 208 -13.69 3.21 -16.83
CA SER A 208 -14.15 4.37 -17.57
C SER A 208 -13.15 5.51 -17.46
N THR A 209 -12.89 6.20 -18.59
CA THR A 209 -11.97 7.34 -18.67
C THR A 209 -12.63 8.63 -19.08
N ASP A 210 -13.87 8.56 -19.56
CA ASP A 210 -14.66 9.70 -19.95
C ASP A 210 -15.31 10.32 -18.70
N THR A 211 -14.84 11.51 -18.33
CA THR A 211 -15.33 12.26 -17.17
C THR A 211 -16.70 12.91 -17.40
N GLU A 212 -17.15 13.00 -18.65
CA GLU A 212 -18.47 13.53 -18.99
C GLU A 212 -19.58 12.49 -18.81
N LEU A 213 -19.24 11.23 -18.59
CA LEU A 213 -20.22 10.20 -18.29
C LEU A 213 -20.89 10.45 -16.94
N PRO A 214 -22.20 10.36 -16.83
CA PRO A 214 -22.91 10.52 -15.57
C PRO A 214 -22.56 9.43 -14.55
N LEU A 215 -22.10 8.28 -15.03
CA LEU A 215 -21.64 7.15 -14.23
C LEU A 215 -20.20 6.79 -14.62
N GLN A 216 -19.33 6.80 -13.65
CA GLN A 216 -17.97 6.28 -13.75
C GLN A 216 -17.94 4.88 -13.15
N PHE A 217 -17.20 3.98 -13.78
CA PHE A 217 -17.09 2.61 -13.30
C PHE A 217 -15.66 2.07 -13.45
N SER A 218 -15.34 1.13 -12.61
CA SER A 218 -14.21 0.23 -12.79
C SER A 218 -14.61 -1.18 -12.36
N ALA A 219 -14.05 -2.17 -13.02
CA ALA A 219 -14.19 -3.56 -12.65
C ALA A 219 -12.89 -4.30 -12.93
N GLU A 220 -12.48 -5.14 -12.01
CA GLU A 220 -11.28 -5.96 -12.15
C GLU A 220 -11.49 -7.36 -11.58
N THR A 221 -10.84 -8.34 -12.17
CA THR A 221 -10.80 -9.71 -11.66
C THR A 221 -9.38 -10.22 -11.70
N ASN A 222 -8.91 -10.77 -10.57
CA ASN A 222 -7.61 -11.40 -10.41
C ASN A 222 -7.81 -12.89 -10.13
N LEU A 223 -7.14 -13.73 -10.91
CA LEU A 223 -6.99 -15.15 -10.65
C LEU A 223 -5.62 -15.36 -10.03
N MET A 224 -5.56 -15.69 -8.74
CA MET A 224 -4.35 -15.75 -7.94
C MET A 224 -4.09 -17.20 -7.51
N LEU A 225 -2.87 -17.66 -7.73
CA LEU A 225 -2.40 -18.98 -7.32
C LEU A 225 -1.21 -18.80 -6.38
N TYR A 226 -1.18 -19.56 -5.31
CA TYR A 226 -0.07 -19.56 -4.38
C TYR A 226 0.21 -20.98 -3.88
N GLU A 227 1.49 -21.36 -3.83
CA GLU A 227 1.94 -22.68 -3.40
C GLU A 227 3.16 -22.58 -2.48
N ARG A 228 3.11 -23.30 -1.37
CA ARG A 228 4.23 -23.58 -0.46
C ARG A 228 4.72 -25.00 -0.76
N GLN A 229 5.92 -25.13 -1.29
CA GLN A 229 6.39 -26.41 -1.83
C GLN A 229 6.72 -27.46 -0.75
N TYR A 230 7.22 -27.02 0.41
CA TYR A 230 7.66 -27.93 1.46
C TYR A 230 6.70 -27.87 2.65
N ASP A 231 6.31 -29.06 3.10
CA ASP A 231 5.37 -29.24 4.18
C ASP A 231 6.01 -28.87 5.54
N LEU A 232 5.31 -28.03 6.32
CA LEU A 232 5.61 -27.70 7.70
C LEU A 232 4.57 -28.33 8.66
N GLY A 233 4.05 -29.50 8.32
CA GLY A 233 3.02 -30.21 9.09
C GLY A 233 1.61 -30.05 8.53
N ILE A 234 1.44 -29.41 7.38
CA ILE A 234 0.19 -29.35 6.60
C ILE A 234 0.49 -29.85 5.20
N SER A 235 -0.13 -30.94 4.78
CA SER A 235 -0.02 -31.44 3.41
C SER A 235 -0.74 -30.50 2.43
N ASP A 236 -0.20 -30.34 1.22
CA ASP A 236 -0.80 -29.56 0.12
C ASP A 236 -1.13 -28.09 0.45
N ASN A 237 -0.10 -27.28 0.70
CA ASN A 237 -0.20 -25.86 0.97
C ASN A 237 -0.43 -25.01 -0.30
N GLN A 238 -1.58 -25.20 -0.95
CA GLN A 238 -1.96 -24.43 -2.13
C GLN A 238 -3.22 -23.61 -1.83
N GLU A 239 -3.16 -22.33 -2.16
CA GLU A 239 -4.26 -21.38 -2.07
C GLU A 239 -4.56 -20.80 -3.46
N ASN A 240 -5.82 -20.83 -3.86
CA ASN A 240 -6.30 -20.23 -5.10
C ASN A 240 -7.36 -19.18 -4.75
N ILE A 241 -7.22 -17.97 -5.26
CA ILE A 241 -8.15 -16.88 -4.98
C ILE A 241 -8.67 -16.32 -6.30
N ILE A 242 -10.00 -16.21 -6.41
CA ILE A 242 -10.65 -15.39 -7.43
C ILE A 242 -11.10 -14.11 -6.73
N ARG A 243 -10.39 -13.01 -6.99
CA ARG A 243 -10.68 -11.70 -6.43
C ARG A 243 -11.33 -10.82 -7.48
N THR A 244 -12.57 -10.43 -7.26
CA THR A 244 -13.32 -9.53 -8.14
C THR A 244 -13.60 -8.25 -7.38
N LYS A 245 -13.24 -7.11 -7.96
CA LYS A 245 -13.59 -5.78 -7.45
C LYS A 245 -14.35 -5.01 -8.51
N ALA A 246 -15.32 -4.24 -8.08
CA ALA A 246 -16.04 -3.32 -8.95
C ALA A 246 -16.39 -2.05 -8.17
N GLN A 247 -16.42 -0.95 -8.87
CA GLN A 247 -16.86 0.33 -8.32
C GLN A 247 -17.71 1.04 -9.35
N VAL A 248 -18.80 1.64 -8.87
CA VAL A 248 -19.64 2.54 -9.66
C VAL A 248 -19.82 3.83 -8.86
N ALA A 249 -19.66 4.97 -9.53
CA ALA A 249 -19.84 6.27 -8.93
C ALA A 249 -20.58 7.19 -9.89
N GLY A 250 -21.54 7.94 -9.36
CA GLY A 250 -22.32 8.93 -10.10
C GLY A 250 -22.13 10.33 -9.50
N SER A 251 -21.98 11.34 -10.36
CA SER A 251 -21.94 12.73 -9.95
C SER A 251 -23.36 13.24 -9.71
N ILE A 252 -23.62 13.80 -8.52
CA ILE A 252 -24.86 14.53 -8.19
C ILE A 252 -24.72 15.98 -8.65
N SER A 253 -23.51 16.53 -8.43
CA SER A 253 -23.10 17.85 -8.89
C SER A 253 -21.60 17.82 -9.25
N GLU A 254 -21.04 18.95 -9.64
CA GLU A 254 -19.59 19.06 -9.92
C GLU A 254 -18.72 18.72 -8.72
N GLU A 255 -19.22 18.96 -7.52
CA GLU A 255 -18.49 18.74 -6.26
C GLU A 255 -18.90 17.47 -5.51
N GLN A 256 -20.03 16.83 -5.88
CA GLN A 256 -20.64 15.76 -5.08
C GLN A 256 -20.78 14.48 -5.89
N ILE A 257 -20.31 13.39 -5.29
CA ILE A 257 -20.30 12.06 -5.91
C ILE A 257 -20.88 11.05 -4.92
N ILE A 258 -21.78 10.20 -5.38
CA ILE A 258 -22.20 8.99 -4.66
C ILE A 258 -21.57 7.79 -5.38
N GLY A 259 -21.04 6.86 -4.60
CA GLY A 259 -20.45 5.65 -5.13
C GLY A 259 -20.70 4.44 -4.25
N ILE A 260 -20.58 3.29 -4.87
CA ILE A 260 -20.50 2.01 -4.18
C ILE A 260 -19.34 1.23 -4.76
N ALA A 261 -18.46 0.73 -3.87
CA ALA A 261 -17.44 -0.22 -4.23
C ALA A 261 -17.81 -1.61 -3.69
N PHE A 262 -17.40 -2.61 -4.42
CA PHE A 262 -17.66 -4.02 -4.16
C PHE A 262 -16.34 -4.78 -4.29
N ALA A 263 -16.03 -5.66 -3.36
CA ALA A 263 -14.94 -6.61 -3.49
C ALA A 263 -15.40 -8.00 -3.02
N MET A 264 -15.10 -9.03 -3.80
CA MET A 264 -15.41 -10.41 -3.50
C MET A 264 -14.18 -11.27 -3.69
N ASP A 265 -13.81 -12.01 -2.65
CA ASP A 265 -12.76 -13.01 -2.68
C ASP A 265 -13.38 -14.40 -2.53
N ASN A 266 -13.20 -15.27 -3.52
CA ASN A 266 -13.47 -16.68 -3.41
C ASN A 266 -12.15 -17.40 -3.19
N VAL A 267 -11.96 -17.99 -2.02
CA VAL A 267 -10.73 -18.63 -1.58
C VAL A 267 -10.91 -20.14 -1.53
N PHE A 268 -10.02 -20.84 -2.21
CA PHE A 268 -10.02 -22.30 -2.34
C PHE A 268 -8.68 -22.85 -1.89
N TYR A 269 -8.70 -23.78 -0.95
CA TYR A 269 -7.53 -24.50 -0.50
C TYR A 269 -7.52 -25.93 -1.07
N LYS A 270 -6.34 -26.42 -1.39
CA LYS A 270 -6.18 -27.81 -1.86
C LYS A 270 -5.94 -28.79 -0.71
N ASN A 271 -5.83 -28.32 0.53
CA ASN A 271 -5.70 -29.18 1.68
C ASN A 271 -7.07 -29.52 2.29
N ASN A 272 -7.14 -30.59 3.07
CA ASN A 272 -8.37 -30.99 3.76
C ASN A 272 -8.54 -30.31 5.13
N ASP A 273 -7.54 -29.57 5.61
CA ASP A 273 -7.53 -28.98 6.95
C ASP A 273 -8.11 -27.56 6.94
N PHE A 274 -8.17 -26.90 5.78
CA PHE A 274 -8.68 -25.55 5.62
C PHE A 274 -10.00 -25.53 4.87
N GLU A 275 -10.93 -24.71 5.38
CA GLU A 275 -12.24 -24.52 4.77
C GLU A 275 -12.18 -23.50 3.63
N ASN A 276 -12.79 -23.86 2.50
CA ASN A 276 -13.01 -22.89 1.42
C ASN A 276 -14.06 -21.85 1.87
N TYR A 277 -13.87 -20.60 1.46
CA TYR A 277 -14.79 -19.54 1.83
C TYR A 277 -14.93 -18.47 0.77
N THR A 278 -16.01 -17.71 0.88
CA THR A 278 -16.24 -16.50 0.10
C THR A 278 -16.35 -15.32 1.05
N SER A 279 -15.62 -14.27 0.75
CA SER A 279 -15.69 -13.01 1.45
C SER A 279 -16.19 -11.91 0.53
N LEU A 280 -17.12 -11.12 1.03
CA LEU A 280 -17.74 -10.01 0.32
C LEU A 280 -17.56 -8.73 1.13
N ASN A 281 -17.08 -7.68 0.49
CA ASN A 281 -17.02 -6.33 1.03
C ASN A 281 -17.88 -5.39 0.17
N LEU A 282 -18.68 -4.56 0.81
CA LEU A 282 -19.43 -3.47 0.21
C LEU A 282 -19.00 -2.15 0.86
N ASN A 283 -18.71 -1.16 0.05
CA ASN A 283 -18.35 0.18 0.52
C ASN A 283 -19.21 1.25 -0.18
N PRO A 284 -20.46 1.48 0.29
CA PRO A 284 -21.22 2.64 -0.10
C PRO A 284 -20.58 3.90 0.48
N HIS A 285 -20.44 4.94 -0.33
CA HIS A 285 -19.83 6.19 0.10
C HIS A 285 -20.36 7.41 -0.66
N TYR A 286 -20.38 8.53 0.04
CA TYR A 286 -20.58 9.86 -0.49
C TYR A 286 -19.27 10.62 -0.42
N ARG A 287 -18.97 11.43 -1.42
CA ARG A 287 -17.80 12.31 -1.49
C ARG A 287 -18.22 13.71 -1.90
N LEU A 288 -17.73 14.70 -1.14
CA LEU A 288 -17.80 16.11 -1.49
C LEU A 288 -16.38 16.63 -1.60
N GLU A 289 -16.07 17.30 -2.69
CA GLU A 289 -14.75 17.90 -2.94
C GLU A 289 -14.95 19.26 -3.60
N ASN A 290 -14.56 20.32 -2.87
CA ASN A 290 -14.48 21.67 -3.38
C ASN A 290 -13.13 22.30 -2.98
N ASP A 291 -12.97 23.60 -3.15
CA ASP A 291 -11.69 24.29 -2.90
C ASP A 291 -11.22 24.17 -1.44
N ASP A 292 -12.15 24.24 -0.48
CA ASP A 292 -11.86 24.25 0.95
C ASP A 292 -11.98 22.86 1.59
N TRP A 293 -12.94 22.06 1.14
CA TRP A 293 -13.33 20.82 1.81
C TRP A 293 -13.22 19.59 0.92
N LYS A 294 -12.65 18.51 1.51
CA LYS A 294 -12.74 17.17 0.99
C LYS A 294 -13.35 16.27 2.05
N ILE A 295 -14.58 15.84 1.81
CA ILE A 295 -15.34 15.03 2.76
C ILE A 295 -15.67 13.69 2.09
N ARG A 296 -15.39 12.59 2.77
CA ARG A 296 -15.83 11.25 2.43
C ARG A 296 -16.64 10.70 3.60
N LEU A 297 -17.85 10.25 3.33
CA LEU A 297 -18.74 9.58 4.27
C LEU A 297 -19.08 8.21 3.70
N GLY A 298 -18.64 7.15 4.33
CA GLY A 298 -18.87 5.78 3.87
C GLY A 298 -18.78 4.78 5.00
N ALA A 299 -19.02 3.53 4.67
CA ALA A 299 -18.88 2.41 5.57
C ALA A 299 -18.35 1.19 4.83
N GLN A 300 -17.52 0.40 5.49
CA GLN A 300 -17.13 -0.94 5.06
C GLN A 300 -18.10 -1.94 5.67
N VAL A 301 -18.72 -2.74 4.84
CA VAL A 301 -19.62 -3.82 5.25
C VAL A 301 -19.06 -5.13 4.74
N ASP A 302 -18.56 -5.95 5.64
CA ASP A 302 -17.87 -7.20 5.35
C ASP A 302 -18.72 -8.40 5.74
N MET A 303 -18.86 -9.35 4.82
CA MET A 303 -19.57 -10.61 5.00
C MET A 303 -18.67 -11.77 4.63
N ALA A 304 -18.71 -12.85 5.40
CA ALA A 304 -18.02 -14.10 5.09
C ALA A 304 -19.00 -15.28 5.07
N PHE A 305 -18.79 -16.19 4.11
CA PHE A 305 -19.57 -17.39 3.90
C PHE A 305 -18.63 -18.60 3.86
N GLY A 306 -18.83 -19.54 4.74
CA GLY A 306 -17.91 -20.62 5.04
C GLY A 306 -17.10 -20.30 6.28
N PHE A 307 -15.83 -20.04 6.15
CA PHE A 307 -14.92 -19.74 7.26
C PHE A 307 -14.91 -18.24 7.62
N GLY A 308 -14.66 -17.93 8.90
CA GLY A 308 -14.47 -16.58 9.42
C GLY A 308 -15.75 -15.94 9.97
N LYS A 309 -15.63 -14.71 10.46
CA LYS A 309 -16.75 -13.93 11.04
C LYS A 309 -17.72 -13.56 9.95
N LYS A 310 -19.01 -13.96 10.15
CA LYS A 310 -20.07 -13.82 9.14
C LYS A 310 -20.40 -12.38 8.75
N PHE A 311 -20.27 -11.44 9.68
CA PHE A 311 -20.58 -10.03 9.46
C PHE A 311 -19.69 -9.15 10.32
N ARG A 312 -19.14 -8.10 9.70
CA ARG A 312 -18.42 -7.01 10.35
C ARG A 312 -18.72 -5.70 9.63
N ALA A 313 -18.66 -4.59 10.34
CA ALA A 313 -18.78 -3.26 9.74
C ALA A 313 -17.78 -2.30 10.37
N ALA A 314 -17.24 -1.40 9.56
CA ALA A 314 -16.31 -0.38 9.99
C ALA A 314 -16.60 0.95 9.29
N PRO A 315 -16.24 2.10 9.87
CA PRO A 315 -16.37 3.38 9.22
C PRO A 315 -15.39 3.53 8.04
N ASP A 316 -15.78 4.38 7.08
CA ASP A 316 -14.91 4.91 6.03
C ASP A 316 -15.20 6.41 5.89
N VAL A 317 -14.75 7.17 6.88
CA VAL A 317 -15.00 8.60 7.01
C VAL A 317 -13.69 9.37 6.99
N SER A 318 -13.63 10.42 6.17
CA SER A 318 -12.51 11.37 6.22
C SER A 318 -12.99 12.78 5.90
N VAL A 319 -12.39 13.75 6.56
CA VAL A 319 -12.62 15.17 6.37
C VAL A 319 -11.27 15.85 6.26
N GLU A 320 -11.05 16.60 5.20
CA GLU A 320 -9.91 17.50 5.04
C GLU A 320 -10.45 18.92 4.85
N TYR A 321 -9.86 19.87 5.56
CA TYR A 321 -10.15 21.28 5.44
C TYR A 321 -8.91 22.06 5.08
N ASN A 322 -8.93 22.68 3.91
CA ASN A 322 -7.87 23.57 3.41
C ASN A 322 -8.18 24.99 3.87
N PHE A 323 -7.53 25.48 4.92
CA PHE A 323 -7.76 26.86 5.38
C PHE A 323 -6.77 27.87 4.78
N SER A 324 -5.79 27.41 4.01
CA SER A 324 -5.00 28.18 3.04
C SER A 324 -4.30 27.23 2.08
N ASP A 325 -3.76 27.72 0.99
CA ASP A 325 -3.04 26.92 -0.01
C ASP A 325 -1.89 26.08 0.57
N SER A 326 -1.46 26.38 1.79
CA SER A 326 -0.31 25.76 2.44
C SER A 326 -0.65 24.96 3.69
N TYR A 327 -1.91 24.96 4.14
CA TYR A 327 -2.28 24.35 5.43
C TYR A 327 -3.57 23.56 5.35
N ILE A 328 -3.53 22.31 5.81
CA ILE A 328 -4.64 21.38 5.79
C ILE A 328 -4.81 20.76 7.18
N LEU A 329 -6.00 20.91 7.75
CA LEU A 329 -6.44 20.09 8.87
C LEU A 329 -7.19 18.87 8.35
N TYR A 330 -6.95 17.71 8.93
CA TYR A 330 -7.69 16.50 8.57
C TYR A 330 -8.06 15.67 9.77
N ALA A 331 -9.17 14.97 9.63
CA ALA A 331 -9.60 13.92 10.54
C ALA A 331 -10.09 12.73 9.74
N GLN A 332 -9.83 11.53 10.23
CA GLN A 332 -10.34 10.30 9.62
C GLN A 332 -10.76 9.28 10.68
N ALA A 333 -11.73 8.46 10.29
CA ALA A 333 -12.11 7.24 10.99
C ALA A 333 -12.33 6.16 9.94
N LYS A 334 -11.44 5.22 9.86
CA LYS A 334 -11.42 4.16 8.86
C LYS A 334 -11.32 2.81 9.51
N GLY A 335 -11.68 1.79 8.77
CA GLY A 335 -11.49 0.41 9.16
C GLY A 335 -11.80 -0.52 7.98
N GLY A 336 -11.85 -1.81 8.26
CA GLY A 336 -12.16 -2.82 7.25
C GLY A 336 -11.34 -4.09 7.42
N LYS A 337 -11.56 -5.01 6.50
CA LYS A 337 -10.97 -6.32 6.49
C LYS A 337 -9.59 -6.32 5.83
N LEU A 338 -8.63 -6.96 6.50
CA LEU A 338 -7.31 -7.29 5.97
C LEU A 338 -7.25 -8.81 5.79
N GLN A 339 -7.36 -9.26 4.55
CA GLN A 339 -7.34 -10.69 4.20
C GLN A 339 -6.01 -11.32 4.57
N ASN A 340 -6.02 -12.41 5.35
CA ASN A 340 -4.83 -13.18 5.71
C ASN A 340 -4.60 -14.32 4.70
N ASP A 341 -4.44 -13.96 3.42
CA ASP A 341 -4.03 -14.89 2.38
C ASP A 341 -2.55 -15.31 2.54
N PHE A 342 -2.14 -16.38 1.88
CA PHE A 342 -0.78 -16.92 2.00
C PHE A 342 0.31 -15.92 1.58
N ARG A 343 0.02 -15.00 0.66
CA ARG A 343 0.97 -13.94 0.27
C ARG A 343 1.20 -12.95 1.40
N ARG A 344 0.13 -12.55 2.09
CA ARG A 344 0.25 -11.68 3.26
C ARG A 344 0.98 -12.37 4.40
N LEU A 345 0.67 -13.65 4.66
CA LEU A 345 1.31 -14.42 5.72
C LEU A 345 2.81 -14.64 5.42
N GLU A 346 3.20 -14.89 4.17
CA GLU A 346 4.61 -14.93 3.76
C GLU A 346 5.32 -13.60 4.04
N THR A 347 4.67 -12.50 3.69
CA THR A 347 5.24 -11.17 3.92
C THR A 347 5.36 -10.86 5.41
N PHE A 348 4.37 -11.28 6.19
CA PHE A 348 4.35 -11.08 7.64
C PHE A 348 5.42 -11.90 8.35
N CYS A 349 5.50 -13.20 8.08
CA CYS A 349 6.52 -14.09 8.62
C CYS A 349 6.78 -15.28 7.68
N PRO A 350 7.80 -15.23 6.80
CA PRO A 350 8.07 -16.30 5.85
C PRO A 350 8.47 -17.61 6.52
N TYR A 351 8.99 -17.55 7.73
CA TYR A 351 9.41 -18.69 8.54
C TYR A 351 8.28 -19.28 9.40
N GLY A 352 7.10 -18.68 9.35
CA GLY A 352 5.98 -19.06 10.19
C GLY A 352 5.17 -20.23 9.64
N GLN A 353 4.75 -21.11 10.56
CA GLN A 353 3.73 -22.11 10.30
C GLN A 353 2.35 -21.46 10.34
N ILE A 354 1.48 -21.86 9.42
CA ILE A 354 0.09 -21.40 9.30
C ILE A 354 -0.83 -22.53 9.71
N THR A 355 -0.97 -22.77 11.00
CA THR A 355 -1.89 -23.78 11.53
C THR A 355 -2.31 -23.35 12.92
N PRO A 356 -3.61 -23.23 13.22
CA PRO A 356 -4.79 -23.50 12.37
C PRO A 356 -5.02 -22.44 11.28
N GLN A 357 -6.08 -22.61 10.47
CA GLN A 357 -6.53 -21.61 9.51
C GLN A 357 -6.85 -20.28 10.23
N LEU A 358 -6.36 -19.19 9.66
CA LEU A 358 -6.46 -17.85 10.24
C LEU A 358 -7.62 -17.07 9.62
N ASP A 359 -8.44 -16.42 10.46
CA ASP A 359 -9.45 -15.47 9.99
C ASP A 359 -8.79 -14.18 9.47
N ALA A 360 -9.50 -13.37 8.75
CA ALA A 360 -9.03 -12.05 8.35
C ALA A 360 -8.80 -11.17 9.58
N THR A 361 -7.69 -10.46 9.63
CA THR A 361 -7.49 -9.35 10.58
C THR A 361 -8.51 -8.27 10.28
N TYR A 362 -9.18 -7.75 11.29
CA TYR A 362 -10.19 -6.73 11.12
C TYR A 362 -9.85 -5.45 11.88
N GLU A 363 -9.59 -4.40 11.14
CA GLU A 363 -9.44 -3.06 11.69
C GLU A 363 -10.84 -2.52 11.99
N GLN A 364 -11.25 -2.60 13.26
CA GLN A 364 -12.57 -2.10 13.66
C GLN A 364 -12.65 -0.59 13.57
N LEU A 365 -11.55 0.06 13.93
CA LEU A 365 -11.44 1.50 13.96
C LEU A 365 -9.97 1.91 13.88
N ASN A 366 -9.68 2.84 12.98
CA ASN A 366 -8.44 3.59 12.92
C ASN A 366 -8.79 5.06 12.77
N THR A 367 -8.66 5.81 13.86
CA THR A 367 -8.89 7.25 13.86
C THR A 367 -7.58 7.99 13.81
N ALA A 368 -7.54 9.08 13.04
CA ALA A 368 -6.44 10.03 13.07
C ALA A 368 -6.95 11.46 12.96
N ILE A 369 -6.29 12.36 13.67
CA ILE A 369 -6.39 13.80 13.47
C ILE A 369 -5.00 14.29 13.16
N GLY A 370 -4.86 15.14 12.16
CA GLY A 370 -3.57 15.64 11.77
C GLY A 370 -3.61 17.00 11.06
N PHE A 371 -2.42 17.51 10.89
CA PHE A 371 -2.15 18.81 10.31
C PHE A 371 -1.02 18.68 9.29
N LYS A 372 -1.29 19.05 8.04
CA LYS A 372 -0.31 19.12 6.96
C LYS A 372 0.01 20.59 6.68
N ALA A 373 1.27 20.90 6.44
CA ALA A 373 1.70 22.25 6.12
C ALA A 373 2.83 22.29 5.10
N SER A 374 2.81 23.31 4.25
CA SER A 374 3.88 23.67 3.31
C SER A 374 4.24 25.13 3.49
N PRO A 375 4.85 25.54 4.65
CA PRO A 375 5.04 26.92 5.01
C PRO A 375 6.08 27.64 4.15
N ALA A 376 6.91 26.93 3.42
CA ALA A 376 7.92 27.45 2.50
C ALA A 376 8.11 26.52 1.29
N ALA A 377 8.63 27.08 0.21
CA ALA A 377 8.90 26.29 -1.00
C ALA A 377 9.83 25.11 -0.71
N GLY A 378 9.42 23.92 -1.09
CA GLY A 378 10.15 22.67 -0.87
C GLY A 378 10.03 22.08 0.54
N LEU A 379 9.45 22.79 1.50
CA LEU A 379 9.23 22.29 2.86
C LEU A 379 7.80 21.77 3.03
N TRP A 380 7.69 20.52 3.43
CA TRP A 380 6.43 19.87 3.75
C TRP A 380 6.52 19.17 5.11
N LEU A 381 5.47 19.28 5.89
CA LEU A 381 5.34 18.61 7.17
C LEU A 381 3.94 18.04 7.37
N ASN A 382 3.85 16.94 8.13
CA ASN A 382 2.61 16.32 8.57
C ASN A 382 2.77 15.89 10.03
N LEU A 383 1.86 16.33 10.88
CA LEU A 383 1.78 15.95 12.29
C LEU A 383 0.44 15.28 12.52
N TYR A 384 0.43 14.12 13.17
CA TYR A 384 -0.80 13.38 13.40
C TYR A 384 -0.77 12.56 14.68
N GLY A 385 -1.95 12.26 15.17
CA GLY A 385 -2.15 11.32 16.25
C GLY A 385 -3.47 10.58 16.07
N GLY A 386 -3.56 9.41 16.65
CA GLY A 386 -4.74 8.58 16.48
C GLY A 386 -4.81 7.36 17.39
N TYR A 387 -5.83 6.57 17.14
CA TYR A 387 -6.09 5.32 17.83
C TYR A 387 -6.48 4.25 16.83
N GLN A 388 -5.93 3.04 17.00
CA GLN A 388 -6.21 1.88 16.17
C GLN A 388 -6.67 0.70 17.02
N ASN A 389 -7.68 -0.03 16.56
CA ASN A 389 -8.21 -1.24 17.19
C ASN A 389 -8.32 -2.35 16.16
N LEU A 390 -7.58 -3.44 16.40
CA LEU A 390 -7.47 -4.59 15.53
C LEU A 390 -8.07 -5.83 16.22
N LYS A 391 -8.91 -6.55 15.51
CA LYS A 391 -9.39 -7.88 15.88
C LYS A 391 -8.67 -8.92 15.03
N ASP A 392 -8.36 -10.05 15.67
CA ASP A 392 -7.66 -11.14 15.01
C ASP A 392 -6.36 -10.66 14.33
N ASP A 393 -5.61 -9.75 15.01
CA ASP A 393 -4.34 -9.20 14.53
C ASP A 393 -3.25 -10.27 14.58
N LEU A 394 -2.39 -10.27 13.55
CA LEU A 394 -1.33 -11.26 13.41
C LEU A 394 -0.16 -11.02 14.35
N PHE A 395 0.34 -12.08 14.94
CA PHE A 395 1.64 -12.12 15.60
C PHE A 395 2.30 -13.48 15.38
N PHE A 396 3.59 -13.56 15.61
CA PHE A 396 4.32 -14.82 15.60
C PHE A 396 5.00 -15.04 16.94
N GLN A 397 5.09 -16.32 17.32
CA GLN A 397 5.75 -16.73 18.55
C GLN A 397 6.61 -17.97 18.31
N PRO A 398 7.69 -18.14 19.10
CA PRO A 398 8.44 -19.38 19.11
C PRO A 398 7.56 -20.51 19.63
N THR A 399 7.63 -21.66 18.95
CA THR A 399 6.88 -22.86 19.25
C THR A 399 7.79 -24.06 19.07
N ILE A 400 7.60 -25.10 19.86
CA ILE A 400 8.26 -26.38 19.66
C ILE A 400 7.26 -27.32 18.98
N LEU A 401 7.54 -27.68 17.74
CA LEU A 401 6.76 -28.70 17.05
C LEU A 401 7.29 -30.07 17.46
N THR A 402 6.40 -30.94 17.90
CA THR A 402 6.71 -32.34 18.26
C THR A 402 6.00 -33.27 17.27
N PRO A 403 6.63 -33.62 16.13
CA PRO A 403 6.04 -34.56 15.19
C PRO A 403 5.96 -35.96 15.80
N ALA A 404 5.01 -36.76 15.34
CA ALA A 404 4.84 -38.16 15.82
C ALA A 404 6.05 -39.07 15.54
N THR A 405 6.88 -38.72 14.56
CA THR A 405 7.94 -39.59 14.02
C THR A 405 9.35 -38.96 14.05
N SER A 406 9.52 -37.75 14.58
CA SER A 406 10.83 -37.08 14.62
C SER A 406 11.03 -36.35 15.95
N GLU A 407 12.29 -35.94 16.23
CA GLU A 407 12.62 -35.14 17.40
C GLU A 407 11.92 -33.77 17.36
N PRO A 408 11.56 -33.22 18.55
CA PRO A 408 11.02 -31.86 18.65
C PRO A 408 11.98 -30.83 18.09
N TYR A 409 11.47 -29.84 17.37
CA TYR A 409 12.28 -28.75 16.82
C TYR A 409 11.62 -27.38 16.97
N PRO A 410 12.42 -26.32 17.14
CA PRO A 410 11.92 -24.96 17.26
C PRO A 410 11.42 -24.45 15.91
N MET A 411 10.31 -23.74 15.93
CA MET A 411 9.77 -23.05 14.77
C MET A 411 8.99 -21.81 15.20
N LEU A 412 8.60 -21.00 14.24
CA LEU A 412 7.67 -19.90 14.46
C LEU A 412 6.27 -20.32 14.06
N SER A 413 5.28 -20.04 14.90
CA SER A 413 3.86 -20.17 14.56
C SER A 413 3.24 -18.78 14.41
N ILE A 414 2.39 -18.62 13.37
CA ILE A 414 1.61 -17.40 13.17
C ILE A 414 0.26 -17.60 13.89
N ASN A 415 -0.10 -16.67 14.74
CA ASN A 415 -1.31 -16.69 15.54
C ASN A 415 -2.04 -15.35 15.43
N GLN A 416 -3.22 -15.27 16.04
CA GLN A 416 -4.07 -14.08 16.04
C GLN A 416 -4.45 -13.65 17.44
N TRP A 417 -4.47 -12.33 17.69
CA TRP A 417 -4.88 -11.74 18.94
C TRP A 417 -5.55 -10.37 18.73
N ASN A 418 -6.34 -9.93 19.69
CA ASN A 418 -6.93 -8.60 19.64
C ASN A 418 -5.94 -7.58 20.20
N THR A 419 -5.57 -6.60 19.39
CA THR A 419 -4.65 -5.53 19.79
C THR A 419 -5.25 -4.15 19.57
N SER A 420 -4.76 -3.18 20.32
CA SER A 420 -5.06 -1.78 20.08
C SER A 420 -3.82 -0.92 20.34
N ASN A 421 -3.77 0.27 19.77
CA ASN A 421 -2.70 1.21 20.06
C ASN A 421 -3.17 2.66 19.91
N PHE A 422 -2.60 3.53 20.74
CA PHE A 422 -2.53 4.95 20.48
C PHE A 422 -1.25 5.26 19.74
N TYR A 423 -1.31 6.14 18.77
CA TYR A 423 -0.13 6.54 18.02
C TYR A 423 -0.04 8.04 17.80
N ALA A 424 1.19 8.53 17.72
CA ALA A 424 1.50 9.88 17.30
C ALA A 424 2.68 9.85 16.32
N GLY A 425 2.58 10.62 15.26
CA GLY A 425 3.59 10.63 14.21
C GLY A 425 3.88 12.02 13.68
N ALA A 426 5.07 12.15 13.13
CA ALA A 426 5.53 13.35 12.44
C ALA A 426 6.28 12.95 11.17
N GLU A 427 6.03 13.67 10.10
CA GLU A 427 6.74 13.54 8.84
C GLU A 427 7.22 14.92 8.40
N LEU A 428 8.45 15.00 7.94
CA LEU A 428 9.08 16.21 7.43
C LEU A 428 9.78 15.87 6.11
N ARG A 429 9.58 16.70 5.12
CA ARG A 429 10.31 16.64 3.86
C ARG A 429 10.78 18.03 3.48
N TYR A 430 12.04 18.13 3.06
CA TYR A 430 12.60 19.36 2.54
C TYR A 430 13.39 19.07 1.26
N ASP A 431 12.97 19.70 0.17
CA ASP A 431 13.62 19.60 -1.14
C ASP A 431 14.19 20.99 -1.50
N TYR A 432 15.50 21.07 -1.64
CA TYR A 432 16.18 22.28 -2.10
C TYR A 432 16.69 22.09 -3.52
N LYS A 433 15.94 22.63 -4.48
CA LYS A 433 16.23 22.46 -5.91
C LYS A 433 16.42 20.97 -6.24
N ASN A 434 17.35 20.67 -7.18
CA ASN A 434 17.76 19.31 -7.50
C ASN A 434 19.03 18.88 -6.75
N ILE A 435 19.47 19.64 -5.75
CA ILE A 435 20.76 19.46 -5.08
C ILE A 435 20.63 18.65 -3.80
N PHE A 436 19.59 18.91 -3.03
CA PHE A 436 19.43 18.35 -1.68
C PHE A 436 17.97 17.95 -1.46
N SER A 437 17.76 16.76 -0.93
CA SER A 437 16.47 16.27 -0.43
C SER A 437 16.68 15.66 0.94
N PHE A 438 15.85 16.03 1.89
CA PHE A 438 15.80 15.48 3.23
C PHE A 438 14.39 14.98 3.53
N SER A 439 14.28 13.80 4.08
CA SER A 439 13.02 13.29 4.63
C SER A 439 13.24 12.65 5.99
N ALA A 440 12.31 12.91 6.89
CA ALA A 440 12.25 12.33 8.22
C ALA A 440 10.81 11.91 8.52
N ALA A 441 10.62 10.69 8.98
CA ALA A 441 9.34 10.20 9.45
C ALA A 441 9.53 9.47 10.76
N GLY A 442 8.66 9.71 11.74
CA GLY A 442 8.68 9.03 13.02
C GLY A 442 7.27 8.76 13.51
N VAL A 443 7.05 7.58 14.07
CA VAL A 443 5.77 7.17 14.68
C VAL A 443 6.05 6.48 15.99
N TYR A 444 5.43 6.98 17.04
CA TYR A 444 5.36 6.33 18.34
C TYR A 444 4.03 5.61 18.50
N ARG A 445 4.04 4.40 19.05
CA ARG A 445 2.84 3.60 19.35
C ARG A 445 2.89 3.08 20.78
N SER A 446 1.79 3.20 21.49
CA SER A 446 1.57 2.55 22.77
C SER A 446 0.55 1.45 22.55
N TRP A 447 1.02 0.22 22.58
CA TRP A 447 0.24 -0.98 22.32
C TRP A 447 -0.41 -1.52 23.57
N ASP A 448 -1.59 -2.14 23.40
CA ASP A 448 -2.35 -2.80 24.45
C ASP A 448 -3.04 -4.05 23.89
N THR A 449 -3.23 -5.05 24.76
CA THR A 449 -4.03 -6.25 24.49
C THR A 449 -5.25 -6.25 25.40
N LYS A 450 -6.44 -6.53 24.88
CA LYS A 450 -7.68 -6.48 25.65
C LYS A 450 -7.90 -7.66 26.59
N ASP A 451 -6.99 -8.63 26.63
CA ASP A 451 -7.16 -9.85 27.42
C ASP A 451 -5.85 -10.17 28.16
N ASP A 452 -5.74 -9.63 29.37
CA ASP A 452 -4.60 -9.83 30.26
C ASP A 452 -4.55 -11.25 30.88
N SER A 453 -5.58 -12.07 30.63
CA SER A 453 -5.74 -13.37 31.33
C SER A 453 -4.93 -14.52 30.72
N GLN A 454 -4.27 -14.29 29.56
CA GLN A 454 -3.55 -15.34 28.83
C GLN A 454 -2.06 -14.98 28.68
N PRO A 455 -1.13 -15.88 29.03
CA PRO A 455 0.32 -15.67 28.81
C PRO A 455 0.67 -15.40 27.36
N THR A 456 -0.17 -15.85 26.43
CA THR A 456 -0.03 -15.65 24.98
C THR A 456 -0.16 -14.18 24.56
N GLY A 457 -0.88 -13.36 25.33
CA GLY A 457 -1.04 -11.92 25.05
C GLY A 457 0.28 -11.16 25.03
N ASN A 458 1.24 -11.56 25.87
CA ASN A 458 2.55 -10.94 25.94
C ASN A 458 3.35 -11.12 24.65
N TYR A 459 3.30 -12.29 24.00
CA TYR A 459 3.98 -12.53 22.73
C TYR A 459 3.35 -11.73 21.57
N ALA A 460 2.06 -11.43 21.63
CA ALA A 460 1.39 -10.64 20.60
C ALA A 460 2.01 -9.23 20.46
N LEU A 461 2.58 -8.69 21.53
CA LEU A 461 3.20 -7.36 21.55
C LEU A 461 4.72 -7.38 21.34
N ALA A 462 5.42 -8.49 21.59
CA ALA A 462 6.88 -8.56 21.64
C ALA A 462 7.59 -8.03 20.38
N TYR A 463 6.97 -8.19 19.21
CA TYR A 463 7.53 -7.74 17.92
C TYR A 463 6.80 -6.51 17.36
N LYS A 464 5.81 -5.97 18.08
CA LYS A 464 5.14 -4.74 17.67
C LYS A 464 6.07 -3.54 17.79
N PRO A 465 6.12 -2.64 16.81
CA PRO A 465 6.96 -1.46 16.89
C PRO A 465 6.39 -0.46 17.90
N ALA A 466 7.18 -0.10 18.92
CA ALA A 466 6.84 0.96 19.85
C ALA A 466 7.24 2.33 19.31
N PHE A 467 8.40 2.40 18.65
CA PHE A 467 8.82 3.62 17.96
C PHE A 467 9.56 3.26 16.66
N GLU A 468 9.14 3.89 15.59
CA GLU A 468 9.76 3.78 14.27
C GLU A 468 10.25 5.16 13.84
N ALA A 469 11.48 5.23 13.33
CA ALA A 469 12.02 6.44 12.74
C ALA A 469 12.79 6.09 11.46
N ASN A 470 12.52 6.84 10.40
CA ASN A 470 13.22 6.75 9.13
C ASN A 470 13.74 8.14 8.74
N LEU A 471 15.05 8.26 8.57
CA LEU A 471 15.71 9.45 8.09
C LEU A 471 16.38 9.15 6.76
N HIS A 472 16.25 10.05 5.79
CA HIS A 472 16.88 9.89 4.49
C HIS A 472 17.34 11.24 3.95
N ILE A 473 18.55 11.28 3.43
CA ILE A 473 19.20 12.44 2.84
C ILE A 473 19.76 12.05 1.48
N ASP A 474 19.37 12.79 0.47
CA ASP A 474 19.97 12.72 -0.88
C ASP A 474 20.68 14.02 -1.19
N VAL A 475 21.91 13.93 -1.69
CA VAL A 475 22.72 15.07 -2.13
C VAL A 475 23.21 14.84 -3.54
N ARG A 476 23.00 15.80 -4.42
CA ARG A 476 23.52 15.83 -5.78
C ARG A 476 24.50 16.98 -5.95
N PRO A 477 25.80 16.79 -5.61
CA PRO A 477 26.81 17.84 -5.74
C PRO A 477 26.97 18.28 -7.19
N ILE A 478 26.83 17.35 -8.13
CA ILE A 478 26.78 17.56 -9.58
C ILE A 478 25.71 16.66 -10.17
N SER A 479 25.23 16.97 -11.37
CA SER A 479 24.12 16.25 -12.02
C SER A 479 24.34 14.75 -12.19
N SER A 480 25.60 14.33 -12.36
CA SER A 480 25.99 12.93 -12.55
C SER A 480 26.22 12.14 -11.24
N VAL A 481 26.24 12.78 -10.08
CA VAL A 481 26.52 12.13 -8.78
C VAL A 481 25.32 12.28 -7.86
N LEU A 482 24.85 11.16 -7.32
CA LEU A 482 23.87 11.09 -6.24
C LEU A 482 24.54 10.38 -5.04
N LEU A 483 24.51 11.02 -3.88
CA LEU A 483 24.92 10.43 -2.60
C LEU A 483 23.68 10.32 -1.72
N SER A 484 23.50 9.18 -1.06
CA SER A 484 22.36 8.90 -0.20
C SER A 484 22.85 8.44 1.17
N LEU A 485 22.32 9.02 2.23
CA LEU A 485 22.49 8.59 3.61
C LEU A 485 21.13 8.33 4.22
N GLY A 486 20.96 7.21 4.92
CA GLY A 486 19.71 6.96 5.60
C GLY A 486 19.91 6.19 6.90
N TYR A 487 18.96 6.38 7.81
CA TYR A 487 18.93 5.71 9.10
C TYR A 487 17.52 5.22 9.40
N GLN A 488 17.44 3.95 9.74
CA GLN A 488 16.21 3.29 10.18
C GLN A 488 16.36 2.85 11.64
N HIS A 489 15.41 3.24 12.46
CA HIS A 489 15.28 2.79 13.83
C HIS A 489 13.91 2.19 14.07
N VAL A 490 13.85 0.99 14.68
CA VAL A 490 12.59 0.38 15.12
C VAL A 490 12.82 -0.19 16.52
N SER A 491 12.28 0.48 17.53
CA SER A 491 12.20 -0.12 18.87
C SER A 491 10.96 -1.03 18.96
N ARG A 492 11.06 -2.05 19.80
CA ARG A 492 9.97 -3.01 20.02
C ARG A 492 9.23 -2.68 21.31
N GLU A 493 7.99 -3.15 21.41
CA GLU A 493 7.22 -3.06 22.65
C GLU A 493 7.93 -3.86 23.77
N LYS A 494 7.90 -3.32 24.98
CA LYS A 494 8.53 -3.97 26.13
C LYS A 494 7.60 -5.03 26.71
N VAL A 495 8.05 -6.26 26.69
CA VAL A 495 7.36 -7.40 27.28
C VAL A 495 8.28 -8.03 28.33
N GLU A 496 7.78 -8.37 29.50
CA GLU A 496 8.58 -8.76 30.67
C GLU A 496 9.55 -9.92 30.43
N GLU A 497 9.18 -10.87 29.56
CA GLU A 497 9.96 -12.10 29.30
C GLU A 497 10.71 -12.09 27.96
N SER A 498 10.54 -11.07 27.12
CA SER A 498 11.13 -11.03 25.78
C SER A 498 11.80 -9.70 25.49
N LYS A 499 13.12 -9.67 25.55
CA LYS A 499 13.90 -8.52 25.13
C LYS A 499 14.31 -8.70 23.67
N VAL A 500 13.55 -8.08 22.77
CA VAL A 500 13.91 -8.03 21.34
C VAL A 500 14.69 -6.75 21.06
N ASP A 501 15.90 -6.88 20.50
CA ASP A 501 16.74 -5.74 20.21
C ASP A 501 16.13 -4.83 19.14
N ALA A 502 16.38 -3.52 19.30
CA ALA A 502 15.93 -2.53 18.34
C ALA A 502 16.70 -2.67 17.02
N VAL A 503 16.00 -2.53 15.92
CA VAL A 503 16.62 -2.39 14.60
C VAL A 503 17.29 -1.02 14.52
N ASN A 504 18.58 -0.99 14.17
CA ASN A 504 19.35 0.23 13.96
C ASN A 504 20.19 0.06 12.69
N ASN A 505 19.65 0.50 11.57
CA ASN A 505 20.30 0.36 10.28
C ASN A 505 20.68 1.74 9.71
N LEU A 506 21.96 2.08 9.81
CA LEU A 506 22.55 3.22 9.12
C LEU A 506 23.10 2.72 7.78
N TYR A 507 22.71 3.36 6.68
CA TYR A 507 23.20 3.03 5.35
C TYR A 507 23.74 4.24 4.61
N LEU A 508 24.71 4.01 3.75
CA LEU A 508 25.31 4.98 2.85
C LEU A 508 25.27 4.42 1.43
N GLY A 509 24.86 5.22 0.48
CA GLY A 509 24.82 4.84 -0.92
C GLY A 509 25.37 5.94 -1.82
N GLY A 510 25.76 5.56 -3.02
CA GLY A 510 26.18 6.50 -4.05
C GLY A 510 25.93 5.94 -5.44
N THR A 511 25.62 6.82 -6.38
CA THR A 511 25.48 6.51 -7.80
C THR A 511 26.25 7.54 -8.59
N TYR A 512 27.03 7.10 -9.56
CA TYR A 512 27.76 7.95 -10.50
C TYR A 512 27.44 7.57 -11.93
N GLU A 513 26.81 8.50 -12.65
CA GLU A 513 26.55 8.40 -14.09
C GLU A 513 27.80 8.90 -14.84
N PHE A 514 28.65 7.96 -15.26
CA PHE A 514 29.90 8.29 -15.95
C PHE A 514 29.75 8.43 -17.46
N LEU A 515 28.70 7.85 -18.04
CA LEU A 515 28.23 8.06 -19.40
C LEU A 515 26.71 8.23 -19.37
N LYS A 516 26.16 9.01 -20.30
CA LYS A 516 24.73 9.22 -20.39
C LYS A 516 23.98 7.89 -20.45
N GLY A 517 23.15 7.63 -19.44
CA GLY A 517 22.40 6.39 -19.30
C GLY A 517 23.19 5.22 -18.70
N ILE A 518 24.49 5.37 -18.38
CA ILE A 518 25.30 4.31 -17.76
C ILE A 518 25.84 4.80 -16.42
N SER A 519 25.48 4.11 -15.36
CA SER A 519 25.90 4.47 -14.00
C SER A 519 26.51 3.29 -13.27
N VAL A 520 27.44 3.58 -12.38
CA VAL A 520 27.87 2.67 -11.32
C VAL A 520 27.23 3.09 -10.02
N TYR A 521 26.93 2.12 -9.17
CA TYR A 521 26.40 2.40 -7.84
C TYR A 521 27.05 1.50 -6.79
N ALA A 522 27.07 1.99 -5.56
CA ALA A 522 27.42 1.20 -4.39
C ALA A 522 26.53 1.59 -3.21
N ARG A 523 26.25 0.63 -2.34
CA ARG A 523 25.52 0.84 -1.09
C ARG A 523 26.11 -0.03 -0.01
N ILE A 524 26.28 0.55 1.17
CA ILE A 524 26.69 -0.11 2.39
C ILE A 524 25.53 -0.01 3.38
N ASN A 525 25.08 -1.12 3.93
CA ASN A 525 24.04 -1.19 4.95
C ASN A 525 24.65 -1.64 6.27
N ASN A 526 23.91 -1.38 7.35
CA ASN A 526 24.30 -1.71 8.72
C ASN A 526 25.70 -1.22 9.09
N LEU A 527 26.02 0.05 8.74
CA LEU A 527 27.32 0.69 9.06
C LEU A 527 27.66 0.67 10.55
N LEU A 528 26.63 0.57 11.41
CA LEU A 528 26.81 0.48 12.87
C LEU A 528 27.18 -0.92 13.32
N ASN A 529 27.20 -1.90 12.42
CA ASN A 529 27.44 -3.32 12.69
C ASN A 529 26.66 -3.83 13.91
N ARG A 530 25.34 -3.53 13.94
CA ARG A 530 24.46 -3.96 15.01
C ARG A 530 23.81 -5.28 14.65
N ASP A 531 23.77 -6.19 15.64
CA ASP A 531 23.01 -7.42 15.53
C ASP A 531 21.56 -7.11 15.91
N TYR A 532 20.64 -7.48 15.05
CA TYR A 532 19.20 -7.38 15.29
C TYR A 532 18.46 -8.47 14.52
N GLN A 533 17.22 -8.71 14.90
CA GLN A 533 16.37 -9.75 14.32
C GLN A 533 15.03 -9.15 13.91
N TYR A 534 14.59 -9.47 12.73
CA TYR A 534 13.20 -9.20 12.32
C TYR A 534 12.26 -10.31 12.80
N TYR A 535 12.76 -11.53 12.85
CA TYR A 535 12.05 -12.72 13.30
C TYR A 535 12.89 -13.42 14.35
N TRP A 536 12.25 -13.94 15.37
CA TRP A 536 12.92 -14.58 16.49
C TRP A 536 13.86 -15.70 16.04
N GLY A 537 15.09 -15.67 16.48
CA GLY A 537 16.13 -16.65 16.14
C GLY A 537 16.79 -16.44 14.76
N TYR A 538 16.23 -15.58 13.88
CA TYR A 538 16.75 -15.36 12.52
C TYR A 538 17.61 -14.09 12.49
N PRO A 539 18.95 -14.22 12.48
CA PRO A 539 19.86 -13.09 12.48
C PRO A 539 19.84 -12.35 11.14
N THR A 540 20.18 -11.07 11.19
CA THR A 540 20.45 -10.27 10.01
C THR A 540 21.94 -10.22 9.70
N GLU A 541 22.29 -9.68 8.53
CA GLU A 541 23.67 -9.46 8.13
C GLU A 541 24.31 -8.34 8.98
N GLY A 542 25.57 -8.48 9.33
CA GLY A 542 26.42 -7.39 9.82
C GLY A 542 26.61 -6.32 8.75
N ILE A 543 27.74 -5.61 8.76
CA ILE A 543 28.05 -4.65 7.69
C ILE A 543 28.02 -5.36 6.34
N ASN A 544 27.13 -4.93 5.47
CA ASN A 544 27.02 -5.49 4.14
C ASN A 544 27.08 -4.40 3.07
N PHE A 545 27.68 -4.74 1.95
CA PHE A 545 27.76 -3.85 0.80
C PHE A 545 27.26 -4.55 -0.46
N ILE A 546 26.73 -3.76 -1.36
CA ILE A 546 26.40 -4.15 -2.72
C ILE A 546 26.86 -3.06 -3.68
N GLY A 547 27.48 -3.46 -4.78
CA GLY A 547 27.89 -2.56 -5.84
C GLY A 547 27.53 -3.12 -7.20
N GLY A 548 27.35 -2.24 -8.18
CA GLY A 548 26.91 -2.69 -9.48
C GLY A 548 26.82 -1.60 -10.53
N VAL A 549 26.18 -1.98 -11.63
CA VAL A 549 25.97 -1.11 -12.80
C VAL A 549 24.49 -0.97 -13.12
N SER A 550 24.13 0.18 -13.67
CA SER A 550 22.79 0.39 -14.20
C SER A 550 22.84 1.04 -15.58
N PHE A 551 21.89 0.68 -16.41
CA PHE A 551 21.74 1.14 -17.79
C PHE A 551 20.33 1.69 -17.98
N LYS A 552 20.24 2.89 -18.57
CA LYS A 552 19.00 3.52 -19.04
C LYS A 552 19.12 3.71 -20.54
N PHE A 553 18.14 3.29 -21.33
CA PHE A 553 18.19 3.31 -22.79
C PHE A 553 16.82 3.48 -23.44
#